data_2d9a228fddec49d2bda2969a3eed0f62
#
_entry.id   2d9a228fddec49d2bda2969a3eed0f62
#
_cell.length_a   1.000
_cell.length_b   1.000
_cell.length_c   1.000
_cell.angle_alpha   90.00
_cell.angle_beta   90.00
_cell.angle_gamma   90.00
#
_symmetry.space_group_name_H-M   'P 1'
#
loop_
_entity.id
_entity.type
_entity.pdbx_description
1 polymer ?
#
loop_
_entity_poly.entity_id
_entity_poly.type
_entity_poly.pdbx_seq_one_letter_code
_entity_poly.pdbx_strand_id
1 'polypeptide(L)'
;MANLGRPPAAPPADQSAATLAAIERFNAAFNRHDVDAVMAAMTDDCIFDSTRPAPDGERIVGQAAVRAFWEAFFQRSPQARFETEEIVALNDRCVVRWVYHWVRDGRPGHVRGIDLFRVRDGRVAEKLSYVKG
;
A
#
# COMPACT_ATOMS: atom_id res chain seq x y z
N MET A 1 -5.75 -46.59 19.07
CA MET A 1 -6.42 -46.66 17.77
C MET A 1 -6.30 -45.35 17.02
N ALA A 2 -5.83 -45.37 15.80
CA ALA A 2 -5.75 -44.17 14.99
C ALA A 2 -7.16 -43.61 14.72
N ASN A 3 -7.32 -42.30 14.81
CA ASN A 3 -8.58 -41.66 14.47
C ASN A 3 -8.69 -41.54 12.96
N LEU A 4 -9.34 -42.52 12.34
CA LEU A 4 -9.46 -42.63 10.90
C LEU A 4 -10.65 -41.88 10.33
N GLY A 5 -11.48 -41.27 11.20
CA GLY A 5 -12.70 -40.63 10.76
C GLY A 5 -12.61 -39.13 10.47
N ARG A 6 -11.47 -38.53 10.71
CA ARG A 6 -11.32 -37.06 10.59
C ARG A 6 -10.29 -36.69 9.52
N PRO A 7 -10.73 -36.19 8.35
CA PRO A 7 -9.79 -35.72 7.36
C PRO A 7 -8.99 -34.52 7.89
N PRO A 8 -7.76 -34.30 7.43
CA PRO A 8 -7.03 -33.10 7.79
C PRO A 8 -7.82 -31.85 7.37
N ALA A 9 -7.72 -30.79 8.15
CA ALA A 9 -8.32 -29.53 7.78
C ALA A 9 -7.79 -29.07 6.42
N ALA A 10 -8.67 -28.55 5.58
CA ALA A 10 -8.24 -27.95 4.32
C ALA A 10 -7.28 -26.78 4.62
N PRO A 11 -6.23 -26.59 3.81
CA PRO A 11 -5.39 -25.42 3.97
C PRO A 11 -6.23 -24.15 3.77
N PRO A 12 -5.86 -23.02 4.41
CA PRO A 12 -6.53 -21.75 4.15
C PRO A 12 -6.56 -21.46 2.65
N ALA A 13 -7.64 -20.85 2.18
CA ALA A 13 -7.74 -20.44 0.79
C ALA A 13 -6.60 -19.45 0.48
N ASP A 14 -6.02 -19.58 -0.70
CA ASP A 14 -5.03 -18.63 -1.19
C ASP A 14 -5.70 -17.29 -1.44
N GLN A 15 -5.22 -16.24 -0.78
CA GLN A 15 -5.76 -14.90 -0.84
C GLN A 15 -5.10 -14.02 -1.90
N SER A 16 -4.16 -14.56 -2.69
CA SER A 16 -3.35 -13.76 -3.61
C SER A 16 -4.17 -12.93 -4.58
N ALA A 17 -5.20 -13.49 -5.19
CA ALA A 17 -6.06 -12.78 -6.14
C ALA A 17 -6.85 -11.65 -5.45
N ALA A 18 -7.38 -11.91 -4.26
CA ALA A 18 -8.11 -10.91 -3.48
C ALA A 18 -7.19 -9.79 -3.00
N THR A 19 -5.97 -10.15 -2.58
CA THR A 19 -4.94 -9.18 -2.19
C THR A 19 -4.55 -8.29 -3.37
N LEU A 20 -4.29 -8.87 -4.53
CA LEU A 20 -3.99 -8.12 -5.74
C LEU A 20 -5.10 -7.12 -6.07
N ALA A 21 -6.35 -7.57 -6.05
CA ALA A 21 -7.49 -6.70 -6.33
C ALA A 21 -7.60 -5.55 -5.32
N ALA A 22 -7.37 -5.82 -4.03
CA ALA A 22 -7.40 -4.80 -2.99
C ALA A 22 -6.32 -3.73 -3.23
N ILE A 23 -5.12 -4.14 -3.59
CA ILE A 23 -4.01 -3.21 -3.84
C ILE A 23 -4.25 -2.40 -5.13
N GLU A 24 -4.79 -3.01 -6.17
CA GLU A 24 -5.13 -2.28 -7.40
C GLU A 24 -6.17 -1.18 -7.12
N ARG A 25 -7.20 -1.48 -6.31
CA ARG A 25 -8.19 -0.47 -5.91
C ARG A 25 -7.57 0.64 -5.08
N PHE A 26 -6.70 0.28 -4.14
CA PHE A 26 -5.99 1.25 -3.30
C PHE A 26 -5.13 2.18 -4.16
N ASN A 27 -4.32 1.62 -5.06
CA ASN A 27 -3.45 2.41 -5.93
C ASN A 27 -4.22 3.31 -6.88
N ALA A 28 -5.36 2.85 -7.40
CA ALA A 28 -6.21 3.66 -8.25
C ALA A 28 -6.79 4.87 -7.49
N ALA A 29 -7.27 4.64 -6.26
CA ALA A 29 -7.77 5.72 -5.39
C ALA A 29 -6.65 6.71 -5.07
N PHE A 30 -5.46 6.21 -4.77
CA PHE A 30 -4.29 7.02 -4.47
C PHE A 30 -3.93 7.93 -5.64
N ASN A 31 -3.89 7.40 -6.86
CA ASN A 31 -3.56 8.19 -8.05
C ASN A 31 -4.65 9.20 -8.41
N ARG A 32 -5.90 8.99 -7.99
CA ARG A 32 -6.94 10.00 -8.12
C ARG A 32 -6.86 11.08 -7.03
N HIS A 33 -5.97 10.93 -6.06
CA HIS A 33 -5.89 11.78 -4.87
C HIS A 33 -7.18 11.78 -4.06
N ASP A 34 -7.93 10.69 -4.10
CA ASP A 34 -9.20 10.52 -3.39
C ASP A 34 -8.92 9.98 -1.99
N VAL A 35 -8.68 10.89 -1.06
CA VAL A 35 -8.27 10.51 0.31
C VAL A 35 -9.36 9.68 1.00
N ASP A 36 -10.63 9.99 0.79
CA ASP A 36 -11.72 9.22 1.39
C ASP A 36 -11.71 7.77 0.91
N ALA A 37 -11.53 7.56 -0.40
CA ALA A 37 -11.44 6.22 -0.97
C ALA A 37 -10.18 5.48 -0.51
N VAL A 38 -9.04 6.18 -0.42
CA VAL A 38 -7.79 5.60 0.10
C VAL A 38 -7.99 5.11 1.53
N MET A 39 -8.56 5.94 2.39
CA MET A 39 -8.74 5.59 3.81
C MET A 39 -9.81 4.52 4.00
N ALA A 40 -10.86 4.51 3.18
CA ALA A 40 -11.84 3.43 3.19
C ALA A 40 -11.23 2.07 2.81
N ALA A 41 -10.15 2.08 2.03
CA ALA A 41 -9.42 0.88 1.62
C ALA A 41 -8.38 0.44 2.64
N MET A 42 -8.26 1.10 3.78
CA MET A 42 -7.33 0.76 4.85
C MET A 42 -8.05 0.32 6.11
N THR A 43 -7.37 -0.51 6.90
CA THR A 43 -7.90 -0.94 8.21
C THR A 43 -7.87 0.21 9.22
N ASP A 44 -8.63 0.07 10.31
CA ASP A 44 -8.69 1.10 11.35
C ASP A 44 -7.33 1.31 12.05
N ASP A 45 -6.58 0.22 12.19
CA ASP A 45 -5.25 0.19 12.83
C ASP A 45 -4.10 0.23 11.81
N CYS A 46 -4.34 0.79 10.63
CA CYS A 46 -3.38 0.77 9.54
C CYS A 46 -2.03 1.42 9.91
N ILE A 47 -0.98 0.92 9.28
CA ILE A 47 0.39 1.41 9.44
C ILE A 47 0.91 1.85 8.09
N PHE A 48 1.50 3.05 8.06
CA PHE A 48 2.23 3.55 6.90
C PHE A 48 3.64 3.95 7.33
N ASP A 49 4.65 3.30 6.73
CA ASP A 49 6.04 3.74 6.84
C ASP A 49 6.35 4.59 5.63
N SER A 50 6.61 5.89 5.85
CA SER A 50 6.99 6.81 4.80
C SER A 50 8.48 6.68 4.47
N THR A 51 8.91 7.30 3.36
CA THR A 51 10.30 7.24 2.92
C THR A 51 11.14 8.39 3.49
N ARG A 52 10.54 9.35 4.16
CA ARG A 52 11.23 10.51 4.72
C ARG A 52 10.88 10.71 6.18
N PRO A 53 11.82 11.24 6.98
CA PRO A 53 13.20 11.60 6.62
C PRO A 53 14.07 10.35 6.42
N ALA A 54 15.12 10.49 5.60
CA ALA A 54 16.13 9.44 5.48
C ALA A 54 16.85 9.27 6.83
N PRO A 55 17.35 8.05 7.17
CA PRO A 55 17.33 6.82 6.36
C PRO A 55 16.06 5.98 6.51
N ASP A 56 15.32 6.09 7.61
CA ASP A 56 14.30 5.11 7.98
C ASP A 56 12.87 5.56 7.69
N GLY A 57 12.65 6.85 7.44
CA GLY A 57 11.32 7.41 7.30
C GLY A 57 10.61 7.56 8.65
N GLU A 58 9.31 7.80 8.58
CA GLU A 58 8.46 8.00 9.74
C GLU A 58 7.34 6.95 9.72
N ARG A 59 7.07 6.33 10.85
CA ARG A 59 5.94 5.40 10.99
C ARG A 59 4.71 6.14 11.47
N ILE A 60 3.65 6.03 10.72
CA ILE A 60 2.37 6.69 10.98
C ILE A 60 1.33 5.61 11.22
N VAL A 61 0.57 5.70 12.32
CA VAL A 61 -0.33 4.65 12.75
C VAL A 61 -1.74 5.19 12.90
N GLY A 62 -2.70 4.47 12.32
CA GLY A 62 -4.12 4.71 12.47
C GLY A 62 -4.71 5.66 11.46
N GLN A 63 -6.04 5.60 11.35
CA GLN A 63 -6.82 6.32 10.32
C GLN A 63 -6.57 7.83 10.32
N ALA A 64 -6.66 8.47 11.48
CA ALA A 64 -6.58 9.93 11.54
C ALA A 64 -5.21 10.46 11.12
N ALA A 65 -4.13 9.84 11.63
CA ALA A 65 -2.77 10.28 11.35
C ALA A 65 -2.37 10.00 9.89
N VAL A 66 -2.74 8.83 9.36
CA VAL A 66 -2.44 8.47 7.97
C VAL A 66 -3.21 9.37 7.01
N ARG A 67 -4.50 9.64 7.29
CA ARG A 67 -5.29 10.58 6.49
C ARG A 67 -4.62 11.96 6.45
N ALA A 68 -4.24 12.48 7.60
CA ALA A 68 -3.60 13.80 7.68
C ALA A 68 -2.31 13.86 6.86
N PHE A 69 -1.52 12.79 6.88
CA PHE A 69 -0.31 12.70 6.10
C PHE A 69 -0.59 12.83 4.59
N TRP A 70 -1.57 12.07 4.08
CA TRP A 70 -1.85 12.10 2.63
C TRP A 70 -2.59 13.35 2.19
N GLU A 71 -3.44 13.91 3.03
CA GLU A 71 -4.05 15.21 2.72
C GLU A 71 -2.97 16.27 2.51
N ALA A 72 -1.98 16.34 3.40
CA ALA A 72 -0.86 17.26 3.28
C ALA A 72 0.00 16.95 2.05
N PHE A 73 0.26 15.67 1.79
CA PHE A 73 1.05 15.22 0.65
C PHE A 73 0.40 15.66 -0.68
N PHE A 74 -0.89 15.40 -0.84
CA PHE A 74 -1.59 15.76 -2.09
C PHE A 74 -1.72 17.27 -2.26
N GLN A 75 -1.82 18.03 -1.18
CA GLN A 75 -1.81 19.49 -1.25
C GLN A 75 -0.47 20.03 -1.73
N ARG A 76 0.65 19.45 -1.23
CA ARG A 76 1.99 19.87 -1.65
C ARG A 76 2.33 19.38 -3.05
N SER A 77 1.74 18.30 -3.48
CA SER A 77 2.10 17.61 -4.72
C SER A 77 0.85 17.28 -5.54
N PRO A 78 0.14 18.32 -6.03
CA PRO A 78 -1.11 18.09 -6.77
C PRO A 78 -0.92 17.33 -8.08
N GLN A 79 0.31 17.25 -8.60
CA GLN A 79 0.65 16.53 -9.81
C GLN A 79 1.30 15.17 -9.53
N ALA A 80 1.30 14.73 -8.26
CA ALA A 80 1.89 13.46 -7.87
C ALA A 80 1.20 12.30 -8.58
N ARG A 81 2.00 11.42 -9.17
CA ARG A 81 1.52 10.25 -9.88
C ARG A 81 2.47 9.09 -9.65
N PHE A 82 1.91 7.95 -9.28
CA PHE A 82 2.66 6.71 -9.12
C PHE A 82 2.32 5.78 -10.28
N GLU A 83 3.36 5.38 -11.01
CA GLU A 83 3.25 4.42 -12.09
C GLU A 83 3.72 3.06 -11.58
N THR A 84 2.85 2.05 -11.70
CA THR A 84 3.21 0.68 -11.33
C THR A 84 4.03 0.05 -12.45
N GLU A 85 5.25 -0.38 -12.12
CA GLU A 85 6.10 -1.14 -13.04
C GLU A 85 5.91 -2.63 -12.89
N GLU A 86 5.65 -3.09 -11.66
CA GLU A 86 5.47 -4.51 -11.36
C GLU A 86 4.66 -4.64 -10.09
N ILE A 87 3.75 -5.62 -10.08
CA ILE A 87 2.97 -5.94 -8.90
C ILE A 87 2.92 -7.46 -8.73
N VAL A 88 3.25 -7.93 -7.52
CA VAL A 88 3.27 -9.35 -7.18
C VAL A 88 2.57 -9.54 -5.84
N ALA A 89 1.56 -10.41 -5.83
CA ALA A 89 0.86 -10.76 -4.61
C ALA A 89 1.08 -12.23 -4.27
N LEU A 90 1.29 -12.49 -2.99
CA LEU A 90 1.38 -13.84 -2.45
C LEU A 90 0.64 -13.86 -1.11
N ASN A 91 -0.49 -14.56 -1.08
CA ASN A 91 -1.40 -14.63 0.05
C ASN A 91 -1.81 -13.23 0.52
N ASP A 92 -1.51 -12.81 1.75
CA ASP A 92 -1.88 -11.50 2.29
C ASP A 92 -0.84 -10.41 2.03
N ARG A 93 0.24 -10.72 1.30
CA ARG A 93 1.33 -9.79 1.01
C ARG A 93 1.33 -9.39 -0.46
N CYS A 94 1.72 -8.14 -0.70
CA CYS A 94 1.85 -7.62 -2.06
C CYS A 94 3.05 -6.69 -2.13
N VAL A 95 3.84 -6.83 -3.20
CA VAL A 95 4.94 -5.93 -3.51
C VAL A 95 4.59 -5.18 -4.77
N VAL A 96 4.70 -3.87 -4.73
CA VAL A 96 4.50 -2.99 -5.89
C VAL A 96 5.79 -2.23 -6.15
N ARG A 97 6.36 -2.42 -7.32
CA ARG A 97 7.50 -1.63 -7.77
C ARG A 97 6.96 -0.46 -8.58
N TRP A 98 7.31 0.76 -8.18
CA TRP A 98 6.70 1.97 -8.73
C TRP A 98 7.73 3.01 -9.13
N VAL A 99 7.29 3.92 -10.00
CA VAL A 99 7.95 5.20 -10.28
C VAL A 99 7.04 6.32 -9.78
N TYR A 100 7.55 7.16 -8.90
CA TYR A 100 6.86 8.36 -8.45
C TYR A 100 7.31 9.54 -9.33
N HIS A 101 6.35 10.17 -9.95
CA HIS A 101 6.56 11.33 -10.83
C HIS A 101 6.08 12.60 -10.15
N TRP A 102 6.89 13.65 -10.22
CA TRP A 102 6.51 14.98 -9.72
C TRP A 102 6.92 16.05 -10.70
N VAL A 103 6.37 17.26 -10.49
CA VAL A 103 6.81 18.46 -11.18
C VAL A 103 7.17 19.49 -10.11
N ARG A 104 8.36 20.06 -10.22
CA ARG A 104 8.83 21.12 -9.30
C ARG A 104 9.43 22.24 -10.15
N ASP A 105 8.92 23.47 -9.96
CA ASP A 105 9.36 24.65 -10.71
C ASP A 105 9.28 24.42 -12.23
N GLY A 106 8.21 23.77 -12.69
CA GLY A 106 8.00 23.46 -14.10
C GLY A 106 8.87 22.34 -14.65
N ARG A 107 9.67 21.68 -13.79
CA ARG A 107 10.58 20.62 -14.22
C ARG A 107 10.09 19.27 -13.74
N PRO A 108 9.98 18.26 -14.62
CA PRO A 108 9.62 16.92 -14.20
C PRO A 108 10.78 16.24 -13.48
N GLY A 109 10.43 15.44 -12.49
CA GLY A 109 11.38 14.58 -11.78
C GLY A 109 10.73 13.26 -11.47
N HIS A 110 11.55 12.28 -11.08
CA HIS A 110 11.03 11.00 -10.64
C HIS A 110 11.99 10.30 -9.68
N VAL A 111 11.44 9.36 -8.94
CA VAL A 111 12.21 8.43 -8.12
C VAL A 111 11.52 7.07 -8.18
N ARG A 112 12.30 6.01 -8.03
CA ARG A 112 11.80 4.64 -8.02
C ARG A 112 11.79 4.09 -6.61
N GLY A 113 10.85 3.20 -6.37
CA GLY A 113 10.77 2.53 -5.08
C GLY A 113 9.88 1.33 -5.12
N ILE A 114 9.69 0.76 -3.94
CA ILE A 114 8.74 -0.32 -3.73
C ILE A 114 7.88 -0.04 -2.52
N ASP A 115 6.66 -0.55 -2.57
CA ASP A 115 5.79 -0.69 -1.41
C ASP A 115 5.64 -2.15 -1.07
N LEU A 116 5.77 -2.48 0.20
CA LEU A 116 5.42 -3.79 0.73
C LEU A 116 4.12 -3.63 1.50
N PHE A 117 3.08 -4.34 1.05
CA PHE A 117 1.75 -4.27 1.65
C PHE A 117 1.42 -5.53 2.43
N ARG A 118 0.59 -5.36 3.47
CA ARG A 118 -0.19 -6.43 4.07
C ARG A 118 -1.67 -6.09 3.95
N VAL A 119 -2.47 -7.07 3.52
CA VAL A 119 -3.92 -6.92 3.36
C VAL A 119 -4.62 -7.81 4.38
N ARG A 120 -5.64 -7.27 5.05
CA ARG A 120 -6.46 -7.99 6.01
C ARG A 120 -7.92 -7.64 5.74
N ASP A 121 -8.74 -8.66 5.53
CA ASP A 121 -10.16 -8.50 5.26
C ASP A 121 -10.44 -7.56 4.07
N GLY A 122 -9.65 -7.68 3.01
CA GLY A 122 -9.80 -6.88 1.80
C GLY A 122 -9.34 -5.45 1.91
N ARG A 123 -8.69 -5.06 3.01
CA ARG A 123 -8.19 -3.70 3.25
C ARG A 123 -6.72 -3.69 3.58
N VAL A 124 -6.05 -2.60 3.25
CA VAL A 124 -4.62 -2.44 3.53
C VAL A 124 -4.41 -2.23 5.03
N ALA A 125 -3.69 -3.15 5.65
CA ALA A 125 -3.29 -3.05 7.06
C ALA A 125 -1.92 -2.41 7.23
N GLU A 126 -1.01 -2.65 6.28
CA GLU A 126 0.34 -2.07 6.30
C GLU A 126 0.75 -1.65 4.90
N LYS A 127 1.33 -0.47 4.81
CA LYS A 127 2.01 0.03 3.61
C LYS A 127 3.40 0.49 4.03
N LEU A 128 4.39 -0.29 3.64
CA LEU A 128 5.79 -0.02 4.01
C LEU A 128 6.52 0.42 2.74
N SER A 129 6.96 1.66 2.69
CA SER A 129 7.52 2.26 1.48
C SER A 129 9.04 2.36 1.57
N TYR A 130 9.70 1.97 0.49
CA TYR A 130 11.15 2.03 0.33
C TYR A 130 11.47 2.77 -0.95
N VAL A 131 12.47 3.63 -0.90
CA VAL A 131 12.86 4.43 -2.05
C VAL A 131 14.30 4.11 -2.44
N LYS A 132 14.54 4.08 -3.74
CA LYS A 132 15.88 3.91 -4.29
C LYS A 132 16.59 5.25 -4.15
N GLY A 133 17.61 5.26 -3.34
CA GLY A 133 18.33 6.50 -3.03
C GLY A 133 19.64 6.67 -3.72
#